data_248167bfb3b09857a2ecf4923bde4506
#
_entry.id   248167bfb3b09857a2ecf4923bde4506
#
_cell.length_a   1.000
_cell.length_b   1.000
_cell.length_c   1.000
_cell.angle_alpha   90.00
_cell.angle_beta   90.00
_cell.angle_gamma   90.00
#
_symmetry.space_group_name_H-M   'P 1'
#
loop_
_entity.id
_entity.type
_entity.pdbx_description
1 polymer ?
#
loop_
_entity_poly.entity_id
_entity_poly.type
_entity_poly.pdbx_seq_one_letter_code
_entity_poly.pdbx_strand_id
1 'polypeptide(L)'
;MKEKEIVLQGQIEAEEYNISGLLPGRIERIYVKKGESVNKNDTLVHIISQEVIAEYEAQKALENAASLQSDKIDSGSRKELISITKELWDGTKADLKLAKTTYNRIKALYDDNIVSKQRLDEAEAIYKSALAAERAAYYQHQIAVDGAQEQDKESARAMAVAAQNNSEVVKALLNDARLTSPISGEVAAISLNEGELTSIGTSIMTILDIDNPYLVLNVREDLLQHFQMGETILCYIPALGLKEVPFIINHISPLGSFATWKATKETGGYDLRTFEIQAVPRNKVYGLRPGMSGLITVRN
;
A
#
# COMPACT_ATOMS: atom_id res chain seq x y z
N MET A 1 -36.92 57.07 -5.20
CA MET A 1 -36.68 55.99 -6.17
C MET A 1 -36.89 54.68 -5.38
N LYS A 2 -37.71 53.74 -5.85
CA LYS A 2 -37.81 52.45 -5.18
C LYS A 2 -36.54 51.70 -5.52
N GLU A 3 -35.74 51.37 -4.52
CA GLU A 3 -34.59 50.45 -4.65
C GLU A 3 -35.11 49.17 -5.29
N LYS A 4 -34.44 48.74 -6.35
CA LYS A 4 -34.86 47.54 -7.05
C LYS A 4 -34.22 46.33 -6.34
N GLU A 5 -35.08 45.58 -5.62
CA GLU A 5 -34.64 44.33 -5.01
C GLU A 5 -34.39 43.29 -6.09
N ILE A 6 -33.19 42.70 -6.11
CA ILE A 6 -32.80 41.61 -7.00
C ILE A 6 -32.72 40.36 -6.16
N VAL A 7 -33.50 39.33 -6.55
CA VAL A 7 -33.42 38.02 -5.90
C VAL A 7 -32.51 37.12 -6.71
N LEU A 8 -31.43 36.65 -6.08
CA LEU A 8 -30.51 35.66 -6.62
C LEU A 8 -30.90 34.27 -6.09
N GLN A 9 -30.93 33.31 -6.98
CA GLN A 9 -31.17 31.91 -6.61
C GLN A 9 -29.87 31.15 -6.65
N GLY A 10 -29.59 30.43 -5.59
CA GLY A 10 -28.51 29.45 -5.48
C GLY A 10 -29.08 28.07 -5.15
N GLN A 11 -28.17 27.14 -5.05
CA GLN A 11 -28.46 25.76 -4.72
C GLN A 11 -27.58 25.32 -3.54
N ILE A 12 -28.17 24.57 -2.63
CA ILE A 12 -27.39 23.89 -1.58
C ILE A 12 -26.72 22.67 -2.21
N GLU A 13 -25.44 22.56 -1.99
CA GLU A 13 -24.61 21.44 -2.45
C GLU A 13 -23.88 20.81 -1.26
N ALA A 14 -23.30 19.64 -1.46
CA ALA A 14 -22.42 18.96 -0.52
C ALA A 14 -21.32 18.26 -1.31
N GLU A 15 -20.18 18.01 -0.67
CA GLU A 15 -19.12 17.26 -1.30
C GLU A 15 -19.55 15.82 -1.60
N GLU A 16 -19.22 15.38 -2.80
CA GLU A 16 -19.52 14.04 -3.30
C GLU A 16 -18.26 13.18 -3.27
N TYR A 17 -18.33 12.04 -2.61
CA TYR A 17 -17.26 11.05 -2.54
C TYR A 17 -17.66 9.81 -3.34
N ASN A 18 -17.00 9.62 -4.47
CA ASN A 18 -17.19 8.45 -5.31
C ASN A 18 -16.35 7.28 -4.78
N ILE A 19 -17.01 6.23 -4.34
CA ILE A 19 -16.39 5.02 -3.84
C ILE A 19 -16.13 4.09 -5.02
N SER A 20 -14.85 3.86 -5.30
CA SER A 20 -14.36 2.97 -6.36
C SER A 20 -13.36 1.97 -5.81
N GLY A 21 -13.31 0.77 -6.39
CA GLY A 21 -12.36 -0.28 -6.01
C GLY A 21 -11.05 -0.20 -6.78
N LEU A 22 -9.96 -0.60 -6.11
CA LEU A 22 -8.65 -0.85 -6.74
C LEU A 22 -8.55 -2.27 -7.30
N LEU A 23 -9.51 -3.13 -6.98
CA LEU A 23 -9.52 -4.55 -7.32
C LEU A 23 -10.53 -4.83 -8.44
N PRO A 24 -10.13 -5.44 -9.57
CA PRO A 24 -11.08 -5.98 -10.52
C PRO A 24 -11.70 -7.26 -9.93
N GLY A 25 -13.02 -7.40 -10.07
CA GLY A 25 -13.69 -8.57 -9.51
C GLY A 25 -15.21 -8.48 -9.62
N ARG A 26 -15.88 -9.32 -8.85
CA ARG A 26 -17.35 -9.34 -8.76
C ARG A 26 -17.79 -8.77 -7.42
N ILE A 27 -18.81 -7.93 -7.43
CA ILE A 27 -19.46 -7.46 -6.21
C ILE A 27 -20.14 -8.64 -5.53
N GLU A 28 -19.62 -9.05 -4.40
CA GLU A 28 -20.19 -10.16 -3.62
C GLU A 28 -21.35 -9.67 -2.76
N ARG A 29 -21.15 -8.54 -2.10
CA ARG A 29 -22.16 -7.97 -1.19
C ARG A 29 -22.07 -6.46 -1.06
N ILE A 30 -23.25 -5.84 -0.98
CA ILE A 30 -23.41 -4.42 -0.64
C ILE A 30 -24.11 -4.35 0.72
N TYR A 31 -23.46 -3.71 1.70
CA TYR A 31 -23.91 -3.69 3.09
C TYR A 31 -24.86 -2.54 3.42
N VAL A 32 -24.98 -1.57 2.52
CA VAL A 32 -25.73 -0.33 2.73
C VAL A 32 -26.77 -0.12 1.61
N LYS A 33 -27.77 0.72 1.89
CA LYS A 33 -28.82 1.07 0.92
C LYS A 33 -28.77 2.55 0.57
N LYS A 34 -29.32 2.89 -0.59
CA LYS A 34 -29.51 4.29 -0.97
C LYS A 34 -30.35 5.04 0.08
N GLY A 35 -29.87 6.20 0.51
CA GLY A 35 -30.46 7.02 1.56
C GLY A 35 -30.06 6.62 2.98
N GLU A 36 -29.22 5.62 3.15
CA GLU A 36 -28.72 5.20 4.47
C GLU A 36 -27.55 6.08 4.93
N SER A 37 -27.55 6.43 6.21
CA SER A 37 -26.43 7.15 6.83
C SER A 37 -25.33 6.18 7.18
N VAL A 38 -24.10 6.55 6.87
CA VAL A 38 -22.88 5.78 7.13
C VAL A 38 -21.89 6.61 7.93
N ASN A 39 -21.09 5.94 8.75
CA ASN A 39 -19.99 6.57 9.45
C ASN A 39 -18.68 6.31 8.72
N LYS A 40 -17.68 7.14 8.98
CA LYS A 40 -16.32 6.89 8.51
C LYS A 40 -15.84 5.50 8.95
N ASN A 41 -15.24 4.74 8.01
CA ASN A 41 -14.77 3.36 8.13
C ASN A 41 -15.87 2.28 8.19
N ASP A 42 -17.14 2.61 8.04
CA ASP A 42 -18.18 1.60 7.87
C ASP A 42 -17.92 0.82 6.58
N THR A 43 -18.12 -0.50 6.62
CA THR A 43 -17.95 -1.36 5.44
C THR A 43 -19.14 -1.15 4.49
N LEU A 44 -18.87 -0.81 3.24
CA LEU A 44 -19.86 -0.50 2.23
C LEU A 44 -20.09 -1.65 1.26
N VAL A 45 -18.98 -2.19 0.72
CA VAL A 45 -19.01 -3.20 -0.35
C VAL A 45 -17.91 -4.22 -0.11
N HIS A 46 -18.18 -5.47 -0.46
CA HIS A 46 -17.20 -6.53 -0.57
C HIS A 46 -17.11 -7.00 -2.03
N ILE A 47 -15.88 -6.94 -2.58
CA ILE A 47 -15.54 -7.40 -3.92
C ILE A 47 -14.80 -8.71 -3.79
N ILE A 48 -15.13 -9.71 -4.59
CA ILE A 48 -14.38 -10.97 -4.67
C ILE A 48 -13.66 -11.06 -6.01
N SER A 49 -12.38 -11.36 -5.97
CA SER A 49 -11.55 -11.64 -7.15
C SER A 49 -10.85 -12.97 -6.96
N GLN A 50 -11.28 -13.98 -7.69
CA GLN A 50 -10.68 -15.31 -7.64
C GLN A 50 -9.23 -15.29 -8.17
N GLU A 51 -8.95 -14.40 -9.11
CA GLU A 51 -7.59 -14.22 -9.66
C GLU A 51 -6.62 -13.73 -8.61
N VAL A 52 -6.99 -12.71 -7.83
CA VAL A 52 -6.12 -12.15 -6.78
C VAL A 52 -6.01 -13.11 -5.59
N ILE A 53 -7.05 -13.88 -5.28
CA ILE A 53 -6.99 -14.93 -4.27
C ILE A 53 -5.99 -16.01 -4.69
N ALA A 54 -6.07 -16.50 -5.93
CA ALA A 54 -5.15 -17.51 -6.45
C ALA A 54 -3.70 -16.98 -6.51
N GLU A 55 -3.51 -15.71 -6.90
CA GLU A 55 -2.21 -15.06 -6.89
C GLU A 55 -1.63 -14.97 -5.46
N TYR A 56 -2.45 -14.59 -4.49
CA TYR A 56 -2.02 -14.57 -3.08
C TYR A 56 -1.57 -15.94 -2.59
N GLU A 57 -2.33 -16.99 -2.89
CA GLU A 57 -1.97 -18.36 -2.52
C GLU A 57 -0.65 -18.81 -3.18
N ALA A 58 -0.45 -18.43 -4.46
CA ALA A 58 0.80 -18.71 -5.17
C ALA A 58 2.00 -17.98 -4.54
N GLN A 59 1.87 -16.67 -4.26
CA GLN A 59 2.92 -15.90 -3.60
C GLN A 59 3.21 -16.38 -2.18
N LYS A 60 2.18 -16.81 -1.45
CA LYS A 60 2.35 -17.40 -0.10
C LYS A 60 3.08 -18.74 -0.14
N ALA A 61 2.85 -19.54 -1.16
CA ALA A 61 3.60 -20.78 -1.36
C ALA A 61 5.08 -20.51 -1.69
N LEU A 62 5.38 -19.49 -2.50
CA LEU A 62 6.74 -19.05 -2.80
C LEU A 62 7.46 -18.50 -1.56
N GLU A 63 6.78 -17.71 -0.74
CA GLU A 63 7.29 -17.22 0.55
C GLU A 63 7.69 -18.40 1.46
N ASN A 64 6.81 -19.38 1.61
CA ASN A 64 7.08 -20.56 2.42
C ASN A 64 8.28 -21.35 1.88
N ALA A 65 8.39 -21.51 0.56
CA ALA A 65 9.51 -22.21 -0.06
C ALA A 65 10.85 -21.47 0.17
N ALA A 66 10.85 -20.14 0.02
CA ALA A 66 12.04 -19.31 0.25
C ALA A 66 12.45 -19.31 1.75
N SER A 67 11.50 -19.24 2.66
CA SER A 67 11.74 -19.35 4.10
C SER A 67 12.37 -20.68 4.46
N LEU A 68 11.79 -21.80 4.01
CA LEU A 68 12.34 -23.15 4.24
C LEU A 68 13.73 -23.32 3.64
N GLN A 69 14.01 -22.69 2.51
CA GLN A 69 15.34 -22.71 1.91
C GLN A 69 16.35 -21.92 2.76
N SER A 70 15.96 -20.76 3.28
CA SER A 70 16.78 -19.98 4.21
C SER A 70 17.08 -20.76 5.49
N ASP A 71 16.05 -21.36 6.10
CA ASP A 71 16.19 -22.17 7.32
C ASP A 71 17.11 -23.38 7.10
N LYS A 72 17.01 -24.01 5.92
CA LYS A 72 17.89 -25.12 5.56
C LYS A 72 19.35 -24.70 5.45
N ILE A 73 19.63 -23.53 4.89
CA ILE A 73 20.98 -23.00 4.76
C ILE A 73 21.50 -22.55 6.14
N ASP A 74 20.68 -21.89 6.94
CA ASP A 74 21.02 -21.47 8.29
C ASP A 74 21.27 -22.63 9.26
N SER A 75 20.55 -23.74 9.11
CA SER A 75 20.76 -24.93 9.94
C SER A 75 22.12 -25.61 9.78
N GLY A 76 22.88 -25.20 8.74
CA GLY A 76 24.22 -25.72 8.45
C GLY A 76 24.25 -27.15 7.93
N SER A 77 25.41 -27.79 8.06
CA SER A 77 25.59 -29.17 7.61
C SER A 77 24.87 -30.17 8.53
N ARG A 78 24.43 -31.27 7.95
CA ARG A 78 23.83 -32.35 8.72
C ARG A 78 24.81 -32.91 9.75
N LYS A 79 24.33 -33.22 10.95
CA LYS A 79 25.16 -33.74 12.05
C LYS A 79 25.93 -35.01 11.66
N GLU A 80 25.32 -35.86 10.83
CA GLU A 80 25.93 -37.07 10.30
C GLU A 80 27.17 -36.74 9.44
N LEU A 81 27.09 -35.69 8.60
CA LEU A 81 28.23 -35.28 7.76
C LEU A 81 29.39 -34.78 8.61
N ILE A 82 29.08 -33.98 9.64
CA ILE A 82 30.09 -33.51 10.60
C ILE A 82 30.76 -34.68 11.32
N SER A 83 29.97 -35.68 11.74
CA SER A 83 30.52 -36.90 12.37
C SER A 83 31.39 -37.71 11.43
N ILE A 84 30.95 -37.96 10.19
CA ILE A 84 31.72 -38.71 9.18
C ILE A 84 33.07 -38.03 8.89
N THR A 85 33.07 -36.70 8.68
CA THR A 85 34.31 -35.95 8.41
C THR A 85 35.25 -35.94 9.62
N LYS A 86 34.70 -35.94 10.84
CA LYS A 86 35.48 -36.03 12.07
C LYS A 86 36.18 -37.39 12.19
N GLU A 87 35.46 -38.47 12.01
CA GLU A 87 36.04 -39.81 12.07
C GLU A 87 37.15 -40.02 11.01
N LEU A 88 36.94 -39.48 9.79
CA LEU A 88 37.94 -39.47 8.75
C LEU A 88 39.20 -38.71 9.19
N TRP A 89 39.05 -37.54 9.75
CA TRP A 89 40.15 -36.76 10.27
C TRP A 89 40.87 -37.47 11.43
N ASP A 90 40.13 -38.03 12.37
CA ASP A 90 40.75 -38.77 13.49
C ASP A 90 41.54 -40.01 13.00
N GLY A 91 41.08 -40.69 11.95
CA GLY A 91 41.82 -41.77 11.28
C GLY A 91 43.14 -41.29 10.67
N THR A 92 43.12 -40.22 9.86
CA THR A 92 44.32 -39.66 9.25
C THR A 92 45.33 -39.12 10.27
N LYS A 93 44.84 -38.64 11.41
CA LYS A 93 45.63 -38.20 12.55
C LYS A 93 46.41 -39.38 13.21
N ALA A 94 45.75 -40.55 13.31
CA ALA A 94 46.43 -41.75 13.78
C ALA A 94 47.52 -42.22 12.83
N ASP A 95 47.27 -42.18 11.51
CA ASP A 95 48.21 -42.51 10.46
C ASP A 95 49.44 -41.57 10.47
N LEU A 96 49.17 -40.25 10.61
CA LEU A 96 50.25 -39.24 10.74
C LEU A 96 51.14 -39.52 11.96
N LYS A 97 50.52 -39.84 13.10
CA LYS A 97 51.24 -40.17 14.33
C LYS A 97 52.18 -41.39 14.11
N LEU A 98 51.70 -42.42 13.48
CA LEU A 98 52.46 -43.60 13.14
C LEU A 98 53.62 -43.24 12.19
N ALA A 99 53.33 -42.55 11.09
CA ALA A 99 54.34 -42.15 10.09
C ALA A 99 55.42 -41.25 10.70
N LYS A 100 55.02 -40.28 11.54
CA LYS A 100 55.95 -39.41 12.27
C LYS A 100 56.86 -40.15 13.23
N THR A 101 56.32 -41.12 13.98
CA THR A 101 57.08 -41.95 14.89
C THR A 101 58.10 -42.82 14.13
N THR A 102 57.67 -43.41 13.02
CA THR A 102 58.55 -44.20 12.15
C THR A 102 59.66 -43.37 11.52
N TYR A 103 59.33 -42.17 10.98
CA TYR A 103 60.32 -41.26 10.45
C TYR A 103 61.36 -40.86 11.51
N ASN A 104 60.95 -40.47 12.71
CA ASN A 104 61.86 -40.09 13.76
C ASN A 104 62.80 -41.24 14.18
N ARG A 105 62.28 -42.47 14.22
CA ARG A 105 63.08 -43.65 14.51
C ARG A 105 64.15 -43.95 13.40
N ILE A 106 63.73 -43.91 12.12
CA ILE A 106 64.62 -44.11 10.99
C ILE A 106 65.66 -42.98 10.92
N LYS A 107 65.25 -41.74 11.21
CA LYS A 107 66.21 -40.61 11.27
C LYS A 107 67.26 -40.81 12.34
N ALA A 108 66.93 -41.23 13.55
CA ALA A 108 67.87 -41.53 14.59
C ALA A 108 68.86 -42.65 14.17
N LEU A 109 68.35 -43.73 13.55
CA LEU A 109 69.23 -44.82 13.03
C LEU A 109 70.12 -44.35 11.88
N TYR A 110 69.63 -43.39 11.05
CA TYR A 110 70.51 -42.82 10.01
C TYR A 110 71.59 -41.94 10.61
N ASP A 111 71.30 -41.14 11.59
CA ASP A 111 72.24 -40.30 12.31
C ASP A 111 73.32 -41.13 12.99
N ASP A 112 73.00 -42.38 13.40
CA ASP A 112 73.90 -43.38 13.94
C ASP A 112 74.60 -44.22 12.82
N ASN A 113 74.39 -43.91 11.52
CA ASN A 113 74.95 -44.61 10.35
C ASN A 113 74.52 -46.10 10.22
N ILE A 114 73.33 -46.47 10.78
CA ILE A 114 72.81 -47.85 10.76
C ILE A 114 71.99 -48.14 9.51
N VAL A 115 71.34 -47.13 8.93
CA VAL A 115 70.49 -47.25 7.76
C VAL A 115 70.93 -46.35 6.62
N SER A 116 70.55 -46.73 5.36
CA SER A 116 70.88 -45.94 4.18
C SER A 116 70.07 -44.67 4.07
N LYS A 117 70.58 -43.67 3.31
CA LYS A 117 69.89 -42.45 3.01
C LYS A 117 68.54 -42.70 2.28
N GLN A 118 68.51 -43.67 1.37
CA GLN A 118 67.30 -44.07 0.68
C GLN A 118 66.17 -44.45 1.65
N ARG A 119 66.50 -45.17 2.73
CA ARG A 119 65.49 -45.56 3.73
C ARG A 119 64.98 -44.36 4.56
N LEU A 120 65.82 -43.39 4.78
CA LEU A 120 65.37 -42.09 5.40
C LEU A 120 64.46 -41.33 4.47
N ASP A 121 64.85 -41.18 3.19
CA ASP A 121 64.04 -40.47 2.17
C ASP A 121 62.68 -41.13 1.97
N GLU A 122 62.58 -42.48 1.96
CA GLU A 122 61.32 -43.21 1.94
C GLU A 122 60.44 -42.92 3.17
N ALA A 123 61.00 -42.94 4.37
CA ALA A 123 60.29 -42.65 5.58
C ALA A 123 59.80 -41.19 5.66
N GLU A 124 60.65 -40.27 5.15
CA GLU A 124 60.30 -38.85 5.04
C GLU A 124 59.16 -38.60 4.07
N ALA A 125 59.17 -39.28 2.90
CA ALA A 125 58.10 -39.20 1.91
C ALA A 125 56.75 -39.69 2.48
N ILE A 126 56.75 -40.84 3.21
CA ILE A 126 55.58 -41.38 3.88
C ILE A 126 55.04 -40.40 4.94
N TYR A 127 55.95 -39.79 5.75
CA TYR A 127 55.55 -38.81 6.75
C TYR A 127 54.93 -37.55 6.11
N LYS A 128 55.56 -37.02 5.03
CA LYS A 128 55.01 -35.86 4.30
C LYS A 128 53.66 -36.17 3.67
N SER A 129 53.51 -37.38 3.10
CA SER A 129 52.21 -37.81 2.55
C SER A 129 51.11 -37.88 3.62
N ALA A 130 51.42 -38.50 4.78
CA ALA A 130 50.49 -38.59 5.88
C ALA A 130 50.10 -37.21 6.46
N LEU A 131 51.06 -36.28 6.52
CA LEU A 131 50.82 -34.91 6.93
C LEU A 131 49.88 -34.16 5.96
N ALA A 132 50.07 -34.36 4.66
CA ALA A 132 49.21 -33.76 3.66
C ALA A 132 47.77 -34.35 3.73
N ALA A 133 47.64 -35.66 3.94
CA ALA A 133 46.35 -36.34 4.10
C ALA A 133 45.59 -35.87 5.35
N GLU A 134 46.28 -35.71 6.48
CA GLU A 134 45.71 -35.19 7.73
C GLU A 134 45.17 -33.76 7.54
N ARG A 135 45.97 -32.89 6.92
CA ARG A 135 45.55 -31.50 6.64
C ARG A 135 44.35 -31.43 5.74
N ALA A 136 44.33 -32.25 4.72
CA ALA A 136 43.17 -32.34 3.79
C ALA A 136 41.88 -32.77 4.53
N ALA A 137 41.97 -33.81 5.37
CA ALA A 137 40.84 -34.28 6.18
C ALA A 137 40.43 -33.23 7.24
N TYR A 138 41.39 -32.51 7.84
CA TYR A 138 41.08 -31.41 8.76
C TYR A 138 40.29 -30.31 8.07
N TYR A 139 40.71 -29.82 6.92
CA TYR A 139 39.98 -28.79 6.20
C TYR A 139 38.61 -29.24 5.72
N GLN A 140 38.49 -30.52 5.33
CA GLN A 140 37.21 -31.09 4.96
C GLN A 140 36.23 -31.13 6.16
N HIS A 141 36.73 -31.45 7.35
CA HIS A 141 35.96 -31.38 8.59
C HIS A 141 35.57 -29.93 8.94
N GLN A 142 36.50 -28.96 8.82
CA GLN A 142 36.19 -27.54 9.06
C GLN A 142 35.07 -27.02 8.11
N ILE A 143 35.16 -27.35 6.81
CA ILE A 143 34.09 -27.00 5.85
C ILE A 143 32.76 -27.59 6.27
N ALA A 144 32.73 -28.81 6.79
CA ALA A 144 31.50 -29.42 7.27
C ALA A 144 30.98 -28.77 8.55
N VAL A 145 31.84 -28.32 9.44
CA VAL A 145 31.46 -27.61 10.70
C VAL A 145 30.99 -26.19 10.42
N ASP A 146 31.71 -25.46 9.58
CA ASP A 146 31.38 -24.05 9.24
C ASP A 146 30.08 -23.96 8.41
N GLY A 147 29.76 -25.00 7.63
CA GLY A 147 28.55 -25.07 6.83
C GLY A 147 28.56 -24.10 5.65
N ALA A 148 27.43 -23.50 5.35
CA ALA A 148 27.29 -22.52 4.27
C ALA A 148 28.03 -21.22 4.59
N GLN A 149 28.57 -20.58 3.56
CA GLN A 149 29.22 -19.27 3.70
C GLN A 149 28.20 -18.21 4.13
N GLU A 150 28.68 -17.18 4.86
CA GLU A 150 27.78 -16.13 5.36
C GLU A 150 27.06 -15.39 4.22
N GLN A 151 27.75 -15.21 3.07
CA GLN A 151 27.15 -14.63 1.87
C GLN A 151 25.98 -15.47 1.32
N ASP A 152 26.07 -16.80 1.39
CA ASP A 152 25.00 -17.69 0.94
C ASP A 152 23.79 -17.58 1.89
N LYS A 153 24.03 -17.49 3.20
CA LYS A 153 22.99 -17.28 4.21
C LYS A 153 22.31 -15.93 4.03
N GLU A 154 23.07 -14.85 3.86
CA GLU A 154 22.52 -13.52 3.60
C GLU A 154 21.70 -13.48 2.32
N SER A 155 22.19 -14.12 1.25
CA SER A 155 21.45 -14.22 -0.02
C SER A 155 20.14 -14.96 0.15
N ALA A 156 20.13 -16.09 0.85
CA ALA A 156 18.91 -16.85 1.10
C ALA A 156 17.91 -16.09 1.98
N ARG A 157 18.38 -15.40 3.02
CA ARG A 157 17.54 -14.52 3.86
C ARG A 157 16.94 -13.37 3.04
N ALA A 158 17.75 -12.74 2.19
CA ALA A 158 17.27 -11.66 1.32
C ALA A 158 16.18 -12.16 0.34
N MET A 159 16.34 -13.38 -0.22
CA MET A 159 15.31 -14.00 -1.06
C MET A 159 14.03 -14.30 -0.28
N ALA A 160 14.12 -14.78 0.97
CA ALA A 160 12.96 -15.02 1.82
C ALA A 160 12.21 -13.72 2.13
N VAL A 161 12.92 -12.63 2.47
CA VAL A 161 12.34 -11.31 2.70
C VAL A 161 11.68 -10.76 1.42
N ALA A 162 12.32 -10.92 0.26
CA ALA A 162 11.73 -10.49 -1.01
C ALA A 162 10.42 -11.24 -1.33
N ALA A 163 10.41 -12.57 -1.12
CA ALA A 163 9.20 -13.38 -1.31
C ALA A 163 8.08 -12.98 -0.31
N GLN A 164 8.43 -12.70 0.94
CA GLN A 164 7.48 -12.19 1.94
C GLN A 164 6.89 -10.85 1.51
N ASN A 165 7.71 -9.90 1.08
CA ASN A 165 7.24 -8.60 0.60
C ASN A 165 6.29 -8.74 -0.59
N ASN A 166 6.57 -9.67 -1.51
CA ASN A 166 5.67 -9.93 -2.65
C ASN A 166 4.31 -10.48 -2.18
N SER A 167 4.28 -11.39 -1.22
CA SER A 167 3.02 -11.91 -0.67
C SER A 167 2.23 -10.82 0.07
N GLU A 168 2.89 -9.93 0.81
CA GLU A 168 2.25 -8.81 1.51
C GLU A 168 1.66 -7.77 0.53
N VAL A 169 2.27 -7.54 -0.64
CA VAL A 169 1.69 -6.68 -1.69
C VAL A 169 0.35 -7.23 -2.17
N VAL A 170 0.28 -8.52 -2.49
CA VAL A 170 -0.97 -9.15 -2.95
C VAL A 170 -2.01 -9.20 -1.82
N LYS A 171 -1.57 -9.43 -0.58
CA LYS A 171 -2.43 -9.38 0.59
C LYS A 171 -3.04 -7.99 0.81
N ALA A 172 -2.29 -6.92 0.57
CA ALA A 172 -2.81 -5.55 0.63
C ALA A 172 -3.94 -5.35 -0.39
N LEU A 173 -3.77 -5.86 -1.62
CA LEU A 173 -4.85 -5.84 -2.62
C LEU A 173 -6.10 -6.61 -2.16
N LEU A 174 -5.95 -7.74 -1.48
CA LEU A 174 -7.08 -8.48 -0.92
C LEU A 174 -7.78 -7.71 0.21
N ASN A 175 -7.05 -6.93 0.99
CA ASN A 175 -7.65 -6.06 2.01
C ASN A 175 -8.49 -4.95 1.36
N ASP A 176 -8.06 -4.43 0.20
CA ASP A 176 -8.79 -3.45 -0.59
C ASP A 176 -10.06 -4.01 -1.25
N ALA A 177 -10.29 -5.33 -1.19
CA ALA A 177 -11.54 -5.96 -1.59
C ALA A 177 -12.73 -5.52 -0.73
N ARG A 178 -12.46 -5.03 0.48
CA ARG A 178 -13.47 -4.50 1.40
C ARG A 178 -13.43 -2.99 1.40
N LEU A 179 -14.34 -2.37 0.64
CA LEU A 179 -14.45 -0.93 0.56
C LEU A 179 -15.15 -0.37 1.78
N THR A 180 -14.56 0.67 2.36
CA THR A 180 -15.09 1.37 3.53
C THR A 180 -15.37 2.83 3.21
N SER A 181 -16.24 3.46 4.00
CA SER A 181 -16.53 4.89 3.83
C SER A 181 -15.35 5.76 4.28
N PRO A 182 -14.86 6.70 3.45
CA PRO A 182 -13.83 7.65 3.84
C PRO A 182 -14.34 8.75 4.78
N ILE A 183 -15.66 8.97 4.80
CA ILE A 183 -16.32 10.03 5.57
C ILE A 183 -17.58 9.50 6.26
N SER A 184 -18.10 10.27 7.20
CA SER A 184 -19.49 10.11 7.65
C SER A 184 -20.40 10.89 6.71
N GLY A 185 -21.53 10.29 6.27
CA GLY A 185 -22.41 10.91 5.29
C GLY A 185 -23.62 10.05 4.96
N GLU A 186 -24.29 10.34 3.84
CA GLU A 186 -25.47 9.60 3.35
C GLU A 186 -25.18 9.00 1.96
N VAL A 187 -25.58 7.76 1.73
CA VAL A 187 -25.45 7.09 0.43
C VAL A 187 -26.40 7.72 -0.60
N ALA A 188 -25.86 8.50 -1.53
CA ALA A 188 -26.65 9.20 -2.54
C ALA A 188 -27.09 8.28 -3.68
N ALA A 189 -26.18 7.46 -4.17
CA ALA A 189 -26.42 6.55 -5.28
C ALA A 189 -25.59 5.27 -5.14
N ILE A 190 -26.13 4.17 -5.64
CA ILE A 190 -25.45 2.90 -5.84
C ILE A 190 -25.53 2.60 -7.33
N SER A 191 -24.36 2.53 -7.99
CA SER A 191 -24.27 2.44 -9.46
C SER A 191 -24.17 1.00 -9.96
N LEU A 192 -23.74 0.07 -9.11
CA LEU A 192 -23.59 -1.35 -9.43
C LEU A 192 -24.36 -2.21 -8.43
N ASN A 193 -24.79 -3.39 -8.87
CA ASN A 193 -25.54 -4.35 -8.06
C ASN A 193 -24.66 -5.54 -7.63
N GLU A 194 -25.12 -6.28 -6.63
CA GLU A 194 -24.51 -7.56 -6.25
C GLU A 194 -24.50 -8.53 -7.44
N GLY A 195 -23.39 -9.22 -7.63
CA GLY A 195 -23.17 -10.11 -8.76
C GLY A 195 -22.57 -9.46 -10.01
N GLU A 196 -22.57 -8.12 -10.13
CA GLU A 196 -21.97 -7.41 -11.26
C GLU A 196 -20.45 -7.38 -11.16
N LEU A 197 -19.79 -7.26 -12.33
CA LEU A 197 -18.35 -7.12 -12.42
C LEU A 197 -17.97 -5.65 -12.26
N THR A 198 -16.91 -5.40 -11.52
CA THR A 198 -16.30 -4.09 -11.38
C THR A 198 -14.86 -4.12 -11.91
N SER A 199 -14.39 -2.96 -12.38
CA SER A 199 -13.01 -2.73 -12.83
C SER A 199 -12.36 -1.68 -11.94
N ILE A 200 -11.04 -1.59 -12.03
CA ILE A 200 -10.26 -0.56 -11.31
C ILE A 200 -10.79 0.83 -11.66
N GLY A 201 -11.09 1.64 -10.65
CA GLY A 201 -11.57 3.02 -10.81
C GLY A 201 -13.05 3.15 -11.17
N THR A 202 -13.79 2.07 -11.34
CA THR A 202 -15.24 2.13 -11.56
C THR A 202 -15.94 2.58 -10.28
N SER A 203 -16.75 3.66 -10.38
CA SER A 203 -17.57 4.14 -9.25
C SER A 203 -18.67 3.16 -8.95
N ILE A 204 -18.69 2.64 -7.74
CA ILE A 204 -19.66 1.67 -7.25
C ILE A 204 -20.82 2.38 -6.54
N MET A 205 -20.49 3.40 -5.78
CA MET A 205 -21.49 4.24 -5.10
C MET A 205 -20.94 5.64 -4.82
N THR A 206 -21.86 6.57 -4.52
CA THR A 206 -21.54 7.95 -4.15
C THR A 206 -22.08 8.21 -2.76
N ILE A 207 -21.24 8.81 -1.90
CA ILE A 207 -21.59 9.28 -0.56
C ILE A 207 -21.54 10.80 -0.55
N LEU A 208 -22.54 11.43 0.05
CA LEU A 208 -22.60 12.88 0.25
C LEU A 208 -22.23 13.25 1.68
N ASP A 209 -21.41 14.27 1.83
CA ASP A 209 -21.14 14.90 3.13
C ASP A 209 -22.30 15.84 3.52
N ILE A 210 -23.36 15.24 4.05
CA ILE A 210 -24.55 16.00 4.46
C ILE A 210 -24.35 16.84 5.73
N ASP A 211 -23.24 16.64 6.44
CA ASP A 211 -22.93 17.39 7.65
C ASP A 211 -22.33 18.76 7.36
N ASN A 212 -21.72 18.92 6.18
CA ASN A 212 -21.06 20.15 5.74
C ASN A 212 -21.63 20.68 4.42
N PRO A 213 -22.95 20.94 4.33
CA PRO A 213 -23.54 21.50 3.13
C PRO A 213 -23.12 22.95 2.94
N TYR A 214 -23.03 23.40 1.71
CA TYR A 214 -22.72 24.78 1.36
C TYR A 214 -23.69 25.28 0.27
N LEU A 215 -23.85 26.60 0.21
CA LEU A 215 -24.66 27.28 -0.78
C LEU A 215 -23.77 27.68 -1.96
N VAL A 216 -24.16 27.33 -3.17
CA VAL A 216 -23.54 27.77 -4.42
C VAL A 216 -24.44 28.81 -5.09
N LEU A 217 -23.88 29.95 -5.40
CA LEU A 217 -24.52 31.06 -6.09
C LEU A 217 -23.75 31.39 -7.36
N ASN A 218 -24.43 31.53 -8.46
CA ASN A 218 -23.88 32.10 -9.69
C ASN A 218 -24.26 33.57 -9.81
N VAL A 219 -23.32 34.44 -9.49
CA VAL A 219 -23.53 35.89 -9.41
C VAL A 219 -22.96 36.57 -10.66
N ARG A 220 -23.76 37.45 -11.28
CA ARG A 220 -23.30 38.24 -12.43
C ARG A 220 -22.25 39.26 -11.97
N GLU A 221 -21.32 39.60 -12.87
CA GLU A 221 -20.19 40.50 -12.63
C GLU A 221 -20.63 41.88 -12.06
N ASP A 222 -21.73 42.42 -12.54
CA ASP A 222 -22.25 43.71 -12.07
C ASP A 222 -22.76 43.70 -10.61
N LEU A 223 -23.07 42.54 -10.07
CA LEU A 223 -23.52 42.37 -8.69
C LEU A 223 -22.40 41.86 -7.75
N LEU A 224 -21.24 41.50 -8.29
CA LEU A 224 -20.15 40.92 -7.53
C LEU A 224 -19.62 41.86 -6.40
N GLN A 225 -19.75 43.16 -6.60
CA GLN A 225 -19.38 44.16 -5.59
C GLN A 225 -20.10 44.01 -4.24
N HIS A 226 -21.24 43.34 -4.22
CA HIS A 226 -22.04 43.07 -3.01
C HIS A 226 -21.61 41.82 -2.24
N PHE A 227 -20.59 41.13 -2.71
CA PHE A 227 -20.12 39.86 -2.13
C PHE A 227 -18.62 39.92 -1.85
N GLN A 228 -18.24 39.85 -0.58
CA GLN A 228 -16.84 39.81 -0.18
C GLN A 228 -16.51 38.54 0.61
N MET A 229 -15.28 38.10 0.49
CA MET A 229 -14.78 36.94 1.28
C MET A 229 -14.96 37.20 2.77
N GLY A 230 -15.55 36.23 3.49
CA GLY A 230 -15.83 36.30 4.92
C GLY A 230 -17.09 37.11 5.30
N GLU A 231 -17.79 37.70 4.35
CA GLU A 231 -19.06 38.42 4.59
C GLU A 231 -20.20 37.43 4.88
N THR A 232 -21.12 37.88 5.74
CA THR A 232 -22.32 37.10 6.07
C THR A 232 -23.49 37.54 5.20
N ILE A 233 -24.07 36.60 4.45
CA ILE A 233 -25.25 36.78 3.62
C ILE A 233 -26.44 36.08 4.26
N LEU A 234 -27.62 36.69 4.15
CA LEU A 234 -28.87 36.11 4.64
C LEU A 234 -29.60 35.36 3.52
N CYS A 235 -29.83 34.08 3.72
CA CYS A 235 -30.47 33.22 2.76
C CYS A 235 -31.84 32.76 3.23
N TYR A 236 -32.83 32.84 2.36
CA TYR A 236 -34.12 32.19 2.53
C TYR A 236 -34.10 30.80 1.91
N ILE A 237 -34.45 29.79 2.70
CA ILE A 237 -34.53 28.38 2.24
C ILE A 237 -36.02 27.97 2.19
N PRO A 238 -36.64 28.02 0.98
CA PRO A 238 -38.07 27.76 0.84
C PRO A 238 -38.49 26.38 1.32
N ALA A 239 -37.68 25.36 1.04
CA ALA A 239 -37.96 23.97 1.40
C ALA A 239 -38.16 23.75 2.91
N LEU A 240 -37.45 24.56 3.74
CA LEU A 240 -37.53 24.50 5.20
C LEU A 240 -38.38 25.64 5.80
N GLY A 241 -38.87 26.58 4.97
CA GLY A 241 -39.55 27.79 5.42
C GLY A 241 -38.69 28.72 6.28
N LEU A 242 -37.36 28.51 6.29
CA LEU A 242 -36.41 29.28 7.11
C LEU A 242 -36.04 30.57 6.39
N LYS A 243 -36.30 31.73 7.06
CA LYS A 243 -35.95 33.06 6.59
C LYS A 243 -34.66 33.50 7.28
N GLU A 244 -33.84 34.28 6.57
CA GLU A 244 -32.67 34.95 7.12
C GLU A 244 -31.63 33.98 7.75
N VAL A 245 -31.40 32.84 7.14
CA VAL A 245 -30.34 31.93 7.58
C VAL A 245 -28.98 32.53 7.22
N PRO A 246 -28.09 32.74 8.20
CA PRO A 246 -26.80 33.36 7.93
C PRO A 246 -25.82 32.36 7.31
N PHE A 247 -25.29 32.69 6.13
CA PHE A 247 -24.22 32.00 5.44
C PHE A 247 -23.00 32.92 5.36
N ILE A 248 -21.80 32.35 5.53
CA ILE A 248 -20.52 33.07 5.43
C ILE A 248 -19.86 32.67 4.09
N ILE A 249 -19.51 33.69 3.30
CA ILE A 249 -18.81 33.47 2.02
C ILE A 249 -17.40 32.96 2.31
N ASN A 250 -17.12 31.73 1.87
CA ASN A 250 -15.83 31.08 2.05
C ASN A 250 -15.03 30.91 0.74
N HIS A 251 -15.68 31.07 -0.41
CA HIS A 251 -15.01 31.00 -1.70
C HIS A 251 -15.71 31.87 -2.75
N ILE A 252 -14.90 32.57 -3.57
CA ILE A 252 -15.34 33.26 -4.78
C ILE A 252 -14.43 32.79 -5.90
N SER A 253 -15.02 32.21 -6.96
CA SER A 253 -14.24 31.69 -8.07
C SER A 253 -13.42 32.80 -8.74
N PRO A 254 -12.11 32.59 -8.94
CA PRO A 254 -11.25 33.59 -9.62
C PRO A 254 -11.52 33.72 -11.10
N LEU A 255 -12.25 32.75 -11.69
CA LEU A 255 -12.58 32.73 -13.12
C LEU A 255 -14.09 32.82 -13.31
N GLY A 256 -14.53 33.82 -14.05
CA GLY A 256 -15.92 33.91 -14.48
C GLY A 256 -16.25 32.90 -15.59
N SER A 257 -17.37 32.21 -15.45
CA SER A 257 -17.92 31.33 -16.47
C SER A 257 -19.04 32.04 -17.24
N PHE A 258 -19.34 31.57 -18.47
CA PHE A 258 -20.49 32.06 -19.21
C PHE A 258 -21.74 31.26 -18.79
N ALA A 259 -22.79 31.94 -18.38
CA ALA A 259 -24.03 31.32 -17.94
C ALA A 259 -24.77 30.56 -19.07
N THR A 260 -24.54 30.91 -20.33
CA THR A 260 -25.07 30.21 -21.51
C THR A 260 -24.20 30.42 -22.73
N TRP A 261 -23.97 29.36 -23.52
CA TRP A 261 -23.18 29.37 -24.78
C TRP A 261 -23.96 29.98 -25.97
N LYS A 262 -25.16 30.58 -25.81
CA LYS A 262 -25.89 31.26 -26.87
C LYS A 262 -25.76 32.77 -26.69
N ALA A 263 -24.87 33.35 -27.53
CA ALA A 263 -24.88 34.78 -27.78
C ALA A 263 -26.25 35.17 -28.39
N THR A 264 -27.14 35.74 -27.58
CA THR A 264 -28.33 36.44 -28.07
C THR A 264 -27.89 37.84 -28.45
N LYS A 265 -27.51 38.03 -29.70
CA LYS A 265 -27.40 39.35 -30.30
C LYS A 265 -28.78 39.98 -30.39
N GLU A 266 -29.19 40.69 -29.39
CA GLU A 266 -30.15 41.79 -29.52
C GLU A 266 -29.89 42.80 -28.42
N THR A 267 -29.65 44.04 -28.83
CA THR A 267 -29.46 45.26 -28.01
C THR A 267 -28.27 45.34 -27.08
N GLY A 268 -27.10 45.75 -27.58
CA GLY A 268 -26.18 46.68 -26.91
C GLY A 268 -25.63 46.36 -25.51
N GLY A 269 -25.74 45.15 -25.03
CA GLY A 269 -25.26 44.74 -23.71
C GLY A 269 -24.03 43.82 -23.84
N TYR A 270 -23.03 44.04 -23.00
CA TYR A 270 -21.91 43.12 -22.87
C TYR A 270 -22.43 41.77 -22.36
N ASP A 271 -21.88 40.65 -22.85
CA ASP A 271 -22.07 39.32 -22.22
C ASP A 271 -21.45 39.34 -20.82
N LEU A 272 -22.28 39.57 -19.83
CA LEU A 272 -21.85 39.59 -18.43
C LEU A 272 -21.49 38.16 -18.01
N ARG A 273 -20.27 38.02 -17.47
CA ARG A 273 -19.82 36.76 -16.88
C ARG A 273 -20.50 36.53 -15.54
N THR A 274 -20.62 35.27 -15.19
CA THR A 274 -21.08 34.86 -13.85
C THR A 274 -19.90 34.26 -13.06
N PHE A 275 -19.83 34.61 -11.82
CA PHE A 275 -18.86 34.10 -10.86
C PHE A 275 -19.55 33.20 -9.87
N GLU A 276 -18.97 32.05 -9.63
CA GLU A 276 -19.44 31.13 -8.60
C GLU A 276 -18.95 31.63 -7.23
N ILE A 277 -19.91 31.74 -6.29
CA ILE A 277 -19.68 32.07 -4.90
C ILE A 277 -20.15 30.91 -4.07
N GLN A 278 -19.32 30.43 -3.16
CA GLN A 278 -19.69 29.42 -2.18
C GLN A 278 -19.78 30.07 -0.79
N ALA A 279 -20.81 29.67 -0.06
CA ALA A 279 -21.02 30.15 1.30
C ALA A 279 -21.44 29.00 2.21
N VAL A 280 -20.87 28.94 3.41
CA VAL A 280 -21.19 27.90 4.39
C VAL A 280 -22.12 28.46 5.46
N PRO A 281 -23.06 27.67 5.99
CA PRO A 281 -23.95 28.13 7.04
C PRO A 281 -23.15 28.44 8.31
N ARG A 282 -23.43 29.60 8.93
CA ARG A 282 -22.72 30.00 10.16
C ARG A 282 -22.95 29.03 11.32
N ASN A 283 -24.14 28.43 11.37
CA ASN A 283 -24.54 27.43 12.37
C ASN A 283 -25.13 26.23 11.64
N LYS A 284 -25.04 25.03 12.24
CA LYS A 284 -25.65 23.82 11.66
C LYS A 284 -27.17 24.02 11.47
N VAL A 285 -27.62 23.87 10.24
CA VAL A 285 -29.04 23.97 9.86
C VAL A 285 -29.59 22.55 9.69
N TYR A 286 -30.43 22.15 10.63
CA TYR A 286 -31.02 20.80 10.58
C TYR A 286 -32.01 20.67 9.42
N GLY A 287 -31.91 19.55 8.70
CA GLY A 287 -32.78 19.27 7.55
C GLY A 287 -32.35 19.92 6.24
N LEU A 288 -31.22 20.65 6.23
CA LEU A 288 -30.64 21.18 5.01
C LEU A 288 -30.10 20.03 4.16
N ARG A 289 -30.58 19.93 2.91
CA ARG A 289 -30.20 18.86 2.00
C ARG A 289 -29.66 19.43 0.69
N PRO A 290 -28.65 18.79 0.08
CA PRO A 290 -28.23 19.10 -1.27
C PRO A 290 -29.40 19.07 -2.25
N GLY A 291 -29.39 19.99 -3.21
CA GLY A 291 -30.47 20.18 -4.18
C GLY A 291 -31.54 21.19 -3.73
N MET A 292 -31.58 21.63 -2.45
CA MET A 292 -32.48 22.68 -2.02
C MET A 292 -32.08 24.04 -2.59
N SER A 293 -33.08 24.87 -2.92
CA SER A 293 -32.85 26.25 -3.36
C SER A 293 -32.60 27.18 -2.18
N GLY A 294 -31.64 28.09 -2.34
CA GLY A 294 -31.38 29.22 -1.46
C GLY A 294 -31.65 30.54 -2.20
N LEU A 295 -32.41 31.42 -1.62
CA LEU A 295 -32.73 32.73 -2.20
C LEU A 295 -32.08 33.84 -1.39
N ILE A 296 -31.36 34.74 -2.08
CA ILE A 296 -30.70 35.91 -1.47
C ILE A 296 -31.23 37.14 -2.15
N THR A 297 -31.63 38.11 -1.34
CA THR A 297 -32.09 39.44 -1.80
C THR A 297 -30.96 40.43 -1.69
N VAL A 298 -30.54 41.00 -2.83
CA VAL A 298 -29.56 42.08 -2.92
C VAL A 298 -30.30 43.37 -3.23
N ARG A 299 -29.99 44.44 -2.49
CA ARG A 299 -30.52 45.78 -2.76
C ARG A 299 -29.51 46.59 -3.59
N ASN A 300 -29.97 47.12 -4.69
CA ASN A 300 -29.16 47.92 -5.61
C ASN A 300 -29.45 49.38 -5.42
#